data_de2108a060566dbe3fe6e2e4c53607d2
#
_entry.id   de2108a060566dbe3fe6e2e4c53607d2
#
_cell.length_a   1.000
_cell.length_b   1.000
_cell.length_c   1.000
_cell.angle_alpha   90.00
_cell.angle_beta   90.00
_cell.angle_gamma   90.00
#
_symmetry.space_group_name_H-M   'P 1'
#
loop_
_entity.id
_entity.type
_entity.pdbx_description
1 polymer ?
#
loop_
_entity_poly.entity_id
_entity_poly.type
_entity_poly.pdbx_seq_one_letter_code
_entity_poly.pdbx_strand_id
1 'polypeptide(L)'
;MNLILASQSPRRRELLGLMGLDFIVRVADIDETMDPGLDPFDEVARVSRMKALAVSREKGDVVIAADTIVVCEGKVLGKPRDEADAFRILSLLSGRDHEVMTGLTVLRDEEVITHTEVTKIHFRELYPEEIRAYIATGEPMDKAGAYGIQGGAALFADGMAGDYYNVMGLPVCRLAVTLRSLGLEIWGVRA
;
A
#
# COMPACT_ATOMS: atom_id res chain seq x y z
N MET A 1 23.47 -5.72 10.71
CA MET A 1 22.20 -4.96 10.65
C MET A 1 21.77 -4.94 9.20
N ASN A 2 20.65 -5.56 8.89
CA ASN A 2 20.04 -5.54 7.56
C ASN A 2 18.78 -4.69 7.60
N LEU A 3 18.47 -4.03 6.49
CA LEU A 3 17.13 -3.48 6.23
C LEU A 3 16.36 -4.54 5.45
N ILE A 4 15.20 -4.94 5.97
CA ILE A 4 14.41 -6.05 5.42
C ILE A 4 13.07 -5.50 4.94
N LEU A 5 12.75 -5.67 3.66
CA LEU A 5 11.42 -5.40 3.13
C LEU A 5 10.56 -6.68 3.19
N ALA A 6 9.56 -6.66 4.05
CA ALA A 6 8.60 -7.76 4.22
C ALA A 6 7.48 -7.72 3.18
N SER A 7 7.84 -7.66 1.89
CA SER A 7 6.86 -7.56 0.81
C SER A 7 7.41 -8.10 -0.52
N GLN A 8 6.56 -8.83 -1.26
CA GLN A 8 6.84 -9.25 -2.63
C GLN A 8 6.50 -8.18 -3.67
N SER A 9 5.82 -7.09 -3.28
CA SER A 9 5.36 -6.05 -4.20
C SER A 9 6.52 -5.39 -4.95
N PRO A 10 6.55 -5.45 -6.30
CA PRO A 10 7.56 -4.76 -7.09
C PRO A 10 7.55 -3.24 -6.86
N ARG A 11 6.36 -2.66 -6.69
CA ARG A 11 6.18 -1.22 -6.44
C ARG A 11 6.81 -0.78 -5.12
N ARG A 12 6.61 -1.54 -4.04
CA ARG A 12 7.23 -1.25 -2.74
C ARG A 12 8.75 -1.35 -2.80
N ARG A 13 9.27 -2.30 -3.58
CA ARG A 13 10.71 -2.46 -3.82
C ARG A 13 11.29 -1.25 -4.55
N GLU A 14 10.61 -0.79 -5.61
CA GLU A 14 10.95 0.41 -6.35
C GLU A 14 10.97 1.65 -5.44
N LEU A 15 9.89 1.86 -4.67
CA LEU A 15 9.76 3.00 -3.76
C LEU A 15 10.82 3.01 -2.66
N LEU A 16 11.13 1.87 -2.07
CA LEU A 16 12.18 1.77 -1.07
C LEU A 16 13.56 2.07 -1.69
N GLY A 17 13.77 1.67 -2.95
CA GLY A 17 14.97 1.99 -3.72
C GLY A 17 15.21 3.49 -3.91
N LEU A 18 14.16 4.32 -3.97
CA LEU A 18 14.29 5.79 -4.06
C LEU A 18 15.02 6.40 -2.86
N MET A 19 15.04 5.72 -1.73
CA MET A 19 15.72 6.19 -0.53
C MET A 19 17.24 5.98 -0.58
N GLY A 20 17.75 5.24 -1.57
CA GLY A 20 19.17 4.93 -1.73
C GLY A 20 19.72 4.02 -0.63
N LEU A 21 18.86 3.22 0.00
CA LEU A 21 19.23 2.28 1.05
C LEU A 21 19.35 0.87 0.49
N ASP A 22 20.39 0.17 0.89
CA ASP A 22 20.51 -1.27 0.62
C ASP A 22 19.54 -2.04 1.49
N PHE A 23 18.79 -2.94 0.89
CA PHE A 23 17.84 -3.79 1.60
C PHE A 23 17.74 -5.19 0.99
N ILE A 24 17.27 -6.12 1.79
CA ILE A 24 16.92 -7.48 1.37
C ILE A 24 15.41 -7.70 1.42
N VAL A 25 14.91 -8.56 0.53
CA VAL A 25 13.49 -8.96 0.55
C VAL A 25 13.37 -10.28 1.31
N ARG A 26 12.51 -10.29 2.32
CA ARG A 26 12.19 -11.50 3.09
C ARG A 26 10.72 -11.48 3.45
N VAL A 27 9.97 -12.50 3.05
CA VAL A 27 8.52 -12.58 3.22
C VAL A 27 8.19 -13.77 4.11
N ALA A 28 7.21 -13.60 4.98
CA ALA A 28 6.58 -14.68 5.72
C ALA A 28 5.21 -14.98 5.13
N ASP A 29 4.82 -16.23 5.15
CA ASP A 29 3.47 -16.65 4.83
C ASP A 29 2.59 -16.44 6.07
N ILE A 30 1.60 -15.56 5.92
CA ILE A 30 0.63 -15.23 6.99
C ILE A 30 -0.77 -15.20 6.41
N ASP A 31 -1.76 -15.41 7.25
CA ASP A 31 -3.15 -15.14 6.89
C ASP A 31 -3.42 -13.64 6.91
N GLU A 32 -3.61 -13.07 5.72
CA GLU A 32 -3.91 -11.64 5.51
C GLU A 32 -5.42 -11.35 5.52
N THR A 33 -6.24 -12.32 5.93
CA THR A 33 -7.69 -12.14 5.99
C THR A 33 -8.03 -10.99 6.94
N MET A 34 -8.77 -10.03 6.42
CA MET A 34 -9.22 -8.86 7.18
C MET A 34 -10.46 -9.23 8.01
N ASP A 35 -10.51 -8.70 9.22
CA ASP A 35 -11.70 -8.81 10.07
C ASP A 35 -12.74 -7.74 9.63
N PRO A 36 -13.90 -8.16 9.10
CA PRO A 36 -14.93 -7.23 8.64
C PRO A 36 -15.59 -6.44 9.78
N GLY A 37 -15.34 -6.81 11.03
CA GLY A 37 -15.84 -6.12 12.22
C GLY A 37 -14.96 -4.98 12.70
N LEU A 38 -13.75 -4.83 12.14
CA LEU A 38 -12.83 -3.75 12.49
C LEU A 38 -12.92 -2.59 11.50
N ASP A 39 -12.55 -1.40 11.99
CA ASP A 39 -12.41 -0.23 11.11
C ASP A 39 -11.28 -0.49 10.08
N PRO A 40 -11.50 -0.20 8.79
CA PRO A 40 -10.48 -0.40 7.75
C PRO A 40 -9.14 0.27 8.07
N PHE A 41 -9.14 1.42 8.73
CA PHE A 41 -7.94 2.15 9.15
C PHE A 41 -7.11 1.33 10.17
N ASP A 42 -7.76 0.72 11.15
CA ASP A 42 -7.10 -0.10 12.15
C ASP A 42 -6.70 -1.47 11.58
N GLU A 43 -7.51 -2.00 10.69
CA GLU A 43 -7.30 -3.31 10.11
C GLU A 43 -6.07 -3.35 9.19
N VAL A 44 -5.88 -2.34 8.34
CA VAL A 44 -4.69 -2.26 7.48
C VAL A 44 -3.41 -2.10 8.31
N ALA A 45 -3.47 -1.40 9.44
CA ALA A 45 -2.38 -1.30 10.41
C ALA A 45 -2.08 -2.66 11.05
N ARG A 46 -3.10 -3.39 11.48
CA ARG A 46 -2.98 -4.73 12.05
C ARG A 46 -2.30 -5.70 11.09
N VAL A 47 -2.74 -5.74 9.83
CA VAL A 47 -2.16 -6.63 8.81
C VAL A 47 -0.71 -6.28 8.54
N SER A 48 -0.37 -4.99 8.41
CA SER A 48 1.03 -4.56 8.22
C SER A 48 1.92 -4.97 9.40
N ARG A 49 1.41 -4.85 10.63
CA ARG A 49 2.11 -5.27 11.85
C ARG A 49 2.33 -6.79 11.90
N MET A 50 1.33 -7.57 11.53
CA MET A 50 1.45 -9.03 11.45
C MET A 50 2.54 -9.45 10.46
N LYS A 51 2.58 -8.81 9.27
CA LYS A 51 3.64 -9.02 8.27
C LYS A 51 5.03 -8.75 8.83
N ALA A 52 5.21 -7.63 9.55
CA ALA A 52 6.50 -7.27 10.13
C ALA A 52 6.96 -8.28 11.20
N LEU A 53 6.05 -8.70 12.07
CA LEU A 53 6.37 -9.61 13.18
C LEU A 53 6.67 -11.04 12.72
N ALA A 54 6.07 -11.49 11.62
CA ALA A 54 6.23 -12.86 11.11
C ALA A 54 7.55 -13.09 10.38
N VAL A 55 8.26 -12.03 9.96
CA VAL A 55 9.52 -12.17 9.23
C VAL A 55 10.67 -12.53 10.18
N SER A 56 11.45 -13.55 9.81
CA SER A 56 12.65 -13.92 10.56
C SER A 56 13.71 -12.82 10.45
N ARG A 57 14.29 -12.44 11.59
CA ARG A 57 15.27 -11.35 11.72
C ARG A 57 16.29 -11.64 12.81
N GLU A 58 17.43 -10.99 12.71
CA GLU A 58 18.47 -11.01 13.73
C GLU A 58 18.40 -9.74 14.59
N LYS A 59 19.07 -9.74 15.73
CA LYS A 59 19.17 -8.57 16.59
C LYS A 59 19.76 -7.37 15.83
N GLY A 60 19.09 -6.25 15.90
CA GLY A 60 19.47 -5.00 15.23
C GLY A 60 19.00 -4.88 13.78
N ASP A 61 18.42 -5.93 13.19
CA ASP A 61 17.78 -5.81 11.88
C ASP A 61 16.54 -4.90 11.94
N VAL A 62 16.27 -4.20 10.83
CA VAL A 62 15.10 -3.34 10.69
C VAL A 62 14.17 -3.93 9.64
N VAL A 63 12.94 -4.23 10.03
CA VAL A 63 11.91 -4.78 9.14
C VAL A 63 10.92 -3.70 8.76
N ILE A 64 10.66 -3.55 7.47
CA ILE A 64 9.63 -2.68 6.89
C ILE A 64 8.54 -3.56 6.30
N ALA A 65 7.32 -3.40 6.77
CA ALA A 65 6.14 -4.05 6.20
C ALA A 65 5.07 -3.02 5.89
N ALA A 66 4.28 -3.29 4.86
CA ALA A 66 3.12 -2.48 4.53
C ALA A 66 1.97 -3.35 4.03
N ASP A 67 0.76 -2.86 4.22
CA ASP A 67 -0.44 -3.36 3.60
C ASP A 67 -1.24 -2.20 3.01
N THR A 68 -2.01 -2.43 1.93
CA THR A 68 -2.71 -1.35 1.22
C THR A 68 -4.09 -1.80 0.81
N ILE A 69 -5.09 -1.00 1.16
CA ILE A 69 -6.48 -1.20 0.82
C ILE A 69 -7.07 0.02 0.14
N VAL A 70 -8.13 -0.20 -0.63
CA VAL A 70 -8.98 0.86 -1.18
C VAL A 70 -10.32 0.80 -0.46
N VAL A 71 -10.81 1.94 0.00
CA VAL A 71 -12.09 2.06 0.73
C VAL A 71 -13.00 3.03 0.01
N CYS A 72 -14.20 2.61 -0.31
CA CYS A 72 -15.25 3.47 -0.88
C CYS A 72 -16.54 3.28 -0.08
N GLU A 73 -17.13 4.38 0.37
CA GLU A 73 -18.36 4.37 1.18
C GLU A 73 -18.25 3.41 2.41
N GLY A 74 -17.08 3.42 3.08
CA GLY A 74 -16.81 2.56 4.24
C GLY A 74 -16.58 1.08 3.92
N LYS A 75 -16.56 0.68 2.64
CA LYS A 75 -16.34 -0.70 2.22
C LYS A 75 -14.97 -0.90 1.64
N VAL A 76 -14.27 -1.92 2.10
CA VAL A 76 -12.98 -2.33 1.55
C VAL A 76 -13.19 -2.99 0.19
N LEU A 77 -12.47 -2.47 -0.82
CA LEU A 77 -12.43 -3.00 -2.18
C LEU A 77 -11.12 -3.75 -2.36
N GLY A 78 -11.21 -5.07 -2.36
CA GLY A 78 -10.06 -5.96 -2.57
C GLY A 78 -9.61 -6.01 -4.03
N LYS A 79 -8.75 -7.00 -4.34
CA LYS A 79 -8.41 -7.36 -5.71
C LYS A 79 -9.64 -7.96 -6.38
N PRO A 80 -9.90 -7.64 -7.66
CA PRO A 80 -11.01 -8.25 -8.39
C PRO A 80 -10.78 -9.76 -8.56
N ARG A 81 -11.84 -10.53 -8.45
CA ARG A 81 -11.84 -11.99 -8.63
C ARG A 81 -11.77 -12.38 -10.10
N ASP A 82 -12.38 -11.55 -10.96
CA ASP A 82 -12.50 -11.71 -12.39
C ASP A 82 -12.77 -10.35 -13.07
N GLU A 83 -12.87 -10.34 -14.40
CA GLU A 83 -13.14 -9.11 -15.18
C GLU A 83 -14.50 -8.48 -14.84
N ALA A 84 -15.51 -9.28 -14.53
CA ALA A 84 -16.83 -8.79 -14.15
C ALA A 84 -16.79 -8.07 -12.79
N ASP A 85 -16.03 -8.61 -11.84
CA ASP A 85 -15.82 -7.98 -10.54
C ASP A 85 -14.95 -6.70 -10.67
N ALA A 86 -13.94 -6.69 -11.55
CA ALA A 86 -13.17 -5.50 -11.88
C ALA A 86 -14.08 -4.39 -12.45
N PHE A 87 -14.98 -4.76 -13.37
CA PHE A 87 -15.95 -3.81 -13.93
C PHE A 87 -16.89 -3.25 -12.86
N ARG A 88 -17.38 -4.10 -11.97
CA ARG A 88 -18.23 -3.69 -10.84
C ARG A 88 -17.50 -2.70 -9.92
N ILE A 89 -16.24 -3.01 -9.56
CA ILE A 89 -15.42 -2.16 -8.68
C ILE A 89 -15.17 -0.80 -9.34
N LEU A 90 -14.71 -0.76 -10.58
CA LEU A 90 -14.42 0.49 -11.30
C LEU A 90 -15.69 1.32 -11.54
N SER A 91 -16.83 0.67 -11.82
CA SER A 91 -18.12 1.35 -11.92
C SER A 91 -18.58 1.97 -10.59
N LEU A 92 -18.24 1.33 -9.46
CA LEU A 92 -18.51 1.90 -8.14
C LEU A 92 -17.65 3.13 -7.87
N LEU A 93 -16.40 3.15 -8.33
CA LEU A 93 -15.48 4.27 -8.13
C LEU A 93 -15.74 5.45 -9.09
N SER A 94 -16.43 5.21 -10.21
CA SER A 94 -16.74 6.22 -11.22
C SER A 94 -17.49 7.41 -10.63
N GLY A 95 -16.98 8.64 -10.86
CA GLY A 95 -17.58 9.89 -10.39
C GLY A 95 -17.56 10.07 -8.87
N ARG A 96 -16.64 9.39 -8.14
CA ARG A 96 -16.65 9.38 -6.67
C ARG A 96 -15.29 9.56 -6.05
N ASP A 97 -15.35 10.05 -4.80
CA ASP A 97 -14.23 10.00 -3.87
C ASP A 97 -14.10 8.61 -3.28
N HIS A 98 -12.87 8.18 -3.11
CA HIS A 98 -12.51 7.00 -2.35
C HIS A 98 -11.19 7.20 -1.63
N GLU A 99 -10.84 6.32 -0.71
CA GLU A 99 -9.65 6.42 0.09
C GLU A 99 -8.72 5.24 -0.18
N VAL A 100 -7.44 5.55 -0.31
CA VAL A 100 -6.37 4.54 -0.30
C VAL A 100 -5.67 4.63 1.03
N MET A 101 -5.70 3.55 1.79
CA MET A 101 -5.09 3.45 3.10
C MET A 101 -3.94 2.47 3.06
N THR A 102 -2.76 2.90 3.53
CA THR A 102 -1.60 2.00 3.69
C THR A 102 -1.18 1.98 5.15
N GLY A 103 -1.26 0.80 5.76
CA GLY A 103 -0.60 0.50 7.01
C GLY A 103 0.89 0.30 6.76
N LEU A 104 1.71 1.06 7.47
CA LEU A 104 3.17 0.97 7.47
C LEU A 104 3.65 0.56 8.85
N THR A 105 4.38 -0.54 8.94
CA THR A 105 5.03 -0.96 10.19
C THR A 105 6.54 -1.03 9.99
N VAL A 106 7.26 -0.40 10.90
CA VAL A 106 8.72 -0.54 11.03
C VAL A 106 9.03 -1.17 12.38
N LEU A 107 9.83 -2.22 12.35
CA LEU A 107 10.20 -3.01 13.52
C LEU A 107 11.72 -3.04 13.65
N ARG A 108 12.25 -2.70 14.81
CA ARG A 108 13.65 -2.87 15.19
C ARG A 108 13.75 -3.42 16.61
N ASP A 109 14.37 -4.56 16.77
CA ASP A 109 14.44 -5.28 18.07
C ASP A 109 13.04 -5.44 18.69
N GLU A 110 12.75 -4.79 19.82
CA GLU A 110 11.44 -4.80 20.49
C GLU A 110 10.57 -3.58 20.13
N GLU A 111 11.13 -2.62 19.41
CA GLU A 111 10.42 -1.39 19.04
C GLU A 111 9.61 -1.61 17.76
N VAL A 112 8.30 -1.43 17.86
CA VAL A 112 7.34 -1.58 16.76
C VAL A 112 6.58 -0.30 16.56
N ILE A 113 6.83 0.38 15.45
CA ILE A 113 6.14 1.63 15.08
C ILE A 113 5.22 1.34 13.92
N THR A 114 3.94 1.62 14.09
CA THR A 114 2.91 1.42 13.06
C THR A 114 2.16 2.72 12.80
N HIS A 115 1.96 3.04 11.54
CA HIS A 115 1.16 4.18 11.06
C HIS A 115 0.20 3.72 10.00
N THR A 116 -0.95 4.38 9.88
CA THR A 116 -1.84 4.29 8.71
C THR A 116 -1.83 5.64 8.00
N GLU A 117 -1.44 5.64 6.75
CA GLU A 117 -1.51 6.81 5.88
C GLU A 117 -2.75 6.72 5.00
N VAL A 118 -3.47 7.84 4.84
CA VAL A 118 -4.71 7.91 4.06
C VAL A 118 -4.56 8.95 2.97
N THR A 119 -4.91 8.57 1.74
CA THR A 119 -4.96 9.48 0.59
C THR A 119 -6.32 9.39 -0.07
N LYS A 120 -6.97 10.53 -0.24
CA LYS A 120 -8.22 10.65 -0.97
C LYS A 120 -7.96 10.76 -2.46
N ILE A 121 -8.70 9.99 -3.26
CA ILE A 121 -8.67 10.04 -4.72
C ILE A 121 -10.09 10.32 -5.19
N HIS A 122 -10.21 11.21 -6.17
CA HIS A 122 -11.43 11.40 -6.93
C HIS A 122 -11.27 10.82 -8.32
N PHE A 123 -12.20 9.96 -8.74
CA PHE A 123 -12.33 9.54 -10.13
C PHE A 123 -13.40 10.37 -10.82
N ARG A 124 -13.07 10.90 -12.01
CA ARG A 124 -14.10 11.46 -12.90
C ARG A 124 -15.13 10.40 -13.28
N GLU A 125 -16.22 10.81 -13.88
CA GLU A 125 -17.15 9.86 -14.50
C GLU A 125 -16.44 9.02 -15.57
N LEU A 126 -16.61 7.71 -15.51
CA LEU A 126 -16.02 6.73 -16.43
C LEU A 126 -17.10 6.14 -17.32
N TYR A 127 -16.85 6.11 -18.63
CA TYR A 127 -17.72 5.41 -19.54
C TYR A 127 -17.49 3.89 -19.48
N PRO A 128 -18.55 3.07 -19.65
CA PRO A 128 -18.41 1.60 -19.62
C PRO A 128 -17.38 1.06 -20.60
N GLU A 129 -17.19 1.72 -21.74
CA GLU A 129 -16.22 1.34 -22.77
C GLU A 129 -14.78 1.58 -22.29
N GLU A 130 -14.52 2.66 -21.56
CA GLU A 130 -13.20 2.95 -20.98
C GLU A 130 -12.85 1.91 -19.91
N ILE A 131 -13.81 1.56 -19.05
CA ILE A 131 -13.63 0.53 -18.02
C ILE A 131 -13.28 -0.81 -18.68
N ARG A 132 -14.01 -1.23 -19.72
CA ARG A 132 -13.73 -2.47 -20.44
C ARG A 132 -12.36 -2.44 -21.14
N ALA A 133 -12.01 -1.32 -21.76
CA ALA A 133 -10.72 -1.17 -22.41
C ALA A 133 -9.56 -1.28 -21.40
N TYR A 134 -9.72 -0.68 -20.22
CA TYR A 134 -8.73 -0.77 -19.15
C TYR A 134 -8.63 -2.21 -18.59
N ILE A 135 -9.75 -2.90 -18.38
CA ILE A 135 -9.75 -4.29 -17.93
C ILE A 135 -9.04 -5.20 -18.93
N ALA A 136 -9.25 -4.98 -20.23
CA ALA A 136 -8.62 -5.77 -21.29
C ALA A 136 -7.08 -5.67 -21.30
N THR A 137 -6.49 -4.67 -20.64
CA THR A 137 -5.03 -4.58 -20.46
C THR A 137 -4.48 -5.60 -19.46
N GLY A 138 -5.34 -6.20 -18.63
CA GLY A 138 -4.97 -7.07 -17.51
C GLY A 138 -4.43 -6.33 -16.29
N GLU A 139 -4.15 -5.03 -16.39
CA GLU A 139 -3.56 -4.22 -15.31
C GLU A 139 -4.36 -4.23 -14.00
N PRO A 140 -5.71 -4.21 -14.00
CA PRO A 140 -6.53 -4.18 -12.79
C PRO A 140 -6.40 -5.39 -11.88
N MET A 141 -6.08 -6.55 -12.44
CA MET A 141 -6.40 -7.85 -11.85
C MET A 141 -5.62 -8.21 -10.58
N ASP A 142 -4.47 -7.60 -10.36
CA ASP A 142 -3.62 -7.84 -9.18
C ASP A 142 -3.67 -6.71 -8.14
N LYS A 143 -4.59 -5.74 -8.30
CA LYS A 143 -4.59 -4.50 -7.50
C LYS A 143 -5.86 -4.35 -6.67
N ALA A 144 -5.72 -3.92 -5.42
CA ALA A 144 -6.84 -3.48 -4.59
C ALA A 144 -7.58 -2.32 -5.28
N GLY A 145 -8.92 -2.35 -5.25
CA GLY A 145 -9.74 -1.36 -5.97
C GLY A 145 -9.72 -1.50 -7.50
N ALA A 146 -9.10 -2.55 -8.04
CA ALA A 146 -9.01 -2.83 -9.47
C ALA A 146 -8.34 -1.72 -10.29
N TYR A 147 -7.35 -1.00 -9.73
CA TYR A 147 -6.62 0.02 -10.49
C TYR A 147 -5.19 0.28 -10.00
N GLY A 148 -4.36 0.80 -10.90
CA GLY A 148 -3.01 1.29 -10.61
C GLY A 148 -2.84 2.75 -11.00
N ILE A 149 -2.58 3.62 -10.00
CA ILE A 149 -2.42 5.07 -10.23
C ILE A 149 -1.24 5.42 -11.15
N GLN A 150 -0.24 4.55 -11.24
CA GLN A 150 0.93 4.72 -12.11
C GLN A 150 0.68 4.27 -13.56
N GLY A 151 -0.38 3.51 -13.80
CA GLY A 151 -0.71 2.93 -15.09
C GLY A 151 -1.86 3.64 -15.80
N GLY A 152 -2.67 2.87 -16.53
CA GLY A 152 -3.80 3.38 -17.30
C GLY A 152 -4.85 4.11 -16.47
N ALA A 153 -4.99 3.76 -15.19
CA ALA A 153 -5.94 4.44 -14.30
C ALA A 153 -5.52 5.89 -13.93
N ALA A 154 -4.33 6.33 -14.30
CA ALA A 154 -3.98 7.76 -14.25
C ALA A 154 -4.93 8.62 -15.09
N LEU A 155 -5.61 8.05 -16.09
CA LEU A 155 -6.62 8.72 -16.92
C LEU A 155 -7.97 8.88 -16.20
N PHE A 156 -8.17 8.20 -15.08
CA PHE A 156 -9.41 8.18 -14.32
C PHE A 156 -9.41 9.16 -13.15
N ALA A 157 -8.23 9.32 -12.50
CA ALA A 157 -8.08 10.17 -11.34
C ALA A 157 -7.89 11.63 -11.78
N ASP A 158 -8.83 12.51 -11.42
CA ASP A 158 -8.76 13.94 -11.64
C ASP A 158 -8.60 14.76 -10.36
N GLY A 159 -8.59 14.09 -9.18
CA GLY A 159 -8.32 14.68 -7.88
C GLY A 159 -7.54 13.76 -6.95
N MET A 160 -6.60 14.33 -6.19
CA MET A 160 -5.85 13.65 -5.14
C MET A 160 -5.58 14.60 -3.98
N ALA A 161 -5.82 14.12 -2.75
CA ALA A 161 -5.47 14.83 -1.52
C ALA A 161 -4.75 13.87 -0.56
N GLY A 162 -3.44 14.06 -0.36
CA GLY A 162 -2.58 13.21 0.46
C GLY A 162 -1.27 12.84 -0.23
N ASP A 163 -0.73 11.67 0.10
CA ASP A 163 0.56 11.16 -0.38
C ASP A 163 0.38 10.24 -1.58
N TYR A 164 0.95 10.61 -2.72
CA TYR A 164 0.97 9.79 -3.94
C TYR A 164 1.64 8.44 -3.73
N TYR A 165 2.74 8.40 -2.98
CA TYR A 165 3.48 7.17 -2.72
C TYR A 165 2.72 6.23 -1.78
N ASN A 166 1.86 6.78 -0.91
CA ASN A 166 0.88 6.00 -0.17
C ASN A 166 -0.05 5.22 -1.11
N VAL A 167 -0.56 5.88 -2.16
CA VAL A 167 -1.42 5.23 -3.16
C VAL A 167 -0.70 4.13 -3.92
N MET A 168 0.60 4.27 -4.14
CA MET A 168 1.45 3.23 -4.72
C MET A 168 1.73 2.06 -3.77
N GLY A 169 1.46 2.23 -2.47
CA GLY A 169 1.54 1.19 -1.45
C GLY A 169 2.72 1.27 -0.47
N LEU A 170 3.46 2.39 -0.45
CA LEU A 170 4.51 2.66 0.55
C LEU A 170 4.67 4.17 0.76
N PRO A 171 4.19 4.74 1.87
CA PRO A 171 4.32 6.17 2.17
C PRO A 171 5.77 6.51 2.54
N VAL A 172 6.60 6.80 1.53
CA VAL A 172 8.06 6.94 1.69
C VAL A 172 8.47 8.12 2.59
N CYS A 173 7.68 9.21 2.61
CA CYS A 173 7.93 10.34 3.50
C CYS A 173 7.78 9.91 4.97
N ARG A 174 6.66 9.26 5.31
CA ARG A 174 6.41 8.71 6.64
C ARG A 174 7.47 7.68 7.02
N LEU A 175 7.82 6.80 6.10
CA LEU A 175 8.87 5.79 6.30
C LEU A 175 10.21 6.44 6.62
N ALA A 176 10.64 7.48 5.89
CA ALA A 176 11.89 8.17 6.14
C ALA A 176 11.95 8.77 7.55
N VAL A 177 10.87 9.41 7.99
CA VAL A 177 10.77 9.96 9.36
C VAL A 177 10.87 8.85 10.41
N THR A 178 10.17 7.73 10.19
CA THR A 178 10.17 6.59 11.12
C THR A 178 11.56 5.91 11.18
N LEU A 179 12.22 5.72 10.04
CA LEU A 179 13.57 5.13 10.03
C LEU A 179 14.60 6.03 10.74
N ARG A 180 14.50 7.35 10.57
CA ARG A 180 15.36 8.29 11.29
C ARG A 180 15.12 8.25 12.80
N SER A 181 13.87 8.17 13.26
CA SER A 181 13.58 8.05 14.71
C SER A 181 14.18 6.78 15.32
N LEU A 182 14.36 5.73 14.52
CA LEU A 182 15.05 4.51 14.89
C LEU A 182 16.59 4.59 14.73
N GLY A 183 17.12 5.77 14.41
CA GLY A 183 18.57 6.03 14.29
C GLY A 183 19.19 5.59 12.99
N LEU A 184 18.41 5.33 11.93
CA LEU A 184 18.95 5.06 10.60
C LEU A 184 19.32 6.37 9.91
N GLU A 185 20.45 6.34 9.24
CA GLU A 185 20.92 7.46 8.42
C GLU A 185 20.34 7.34 7.00
N ILE A 186 19.75 8.43 6.51
CA ILE A 186 19.23 8.53 5.15
C ILE A 186 19.92 9.71 4.48
N TRP A 187 20.60 9.47 3.35
CA TRP A 187 21.39 10.46 2.61
C TRP A 187 22.47 11.15 3.46
N GLY A 188 23.11 10.40 4.37
CA GLY A 188 24.14 10.95 5.28
C GLY A 188 23.58 11.80 6.42
N VAL A 189 22.23 11.82 6.63
CA VAL A 189 21.58 12.60 7.69
C VAL A 189 20.91 11.66 8.69
N ARG A 190 21.27 11.84 9.97
CA ARG A 190 20.59 11.25 11.14
C ARG A 190 19.57 12.23 11.72
N ALA A 191 18.57 11.71 12.44
CA ALA A 191 17.67 12.53 13.24
C ALA A 191 18.42 13.13 14.45
#